data_04d625156043d9b8b07d17b1819efc69
#
_entry.id   04d625156043d9b8b07d17b1819efc69
#
_cell.length_a   1.000
_cell.length_b   1.000
_cell.length_c   1.000
_cell.angle_alpha   90.00
_cell.angle_beta   90.00
_cell.angle_gamma   90.00
#
_symmetry.space_group_name_H-M   'P 1'
#
loop_
_entity.id
_entity.type
_entity.pdbx_description
1 polymer ?
#
loop_
_entity_poly.entity_id
_entity_poly.type
_entity_poly.pdbx_seq_one_letter_code
_entity_poly.pdbx_strand_id
1 'polypeptide(L)'
;MENELFEKAPVHKAYFNMALPLVFSMVISLVYNMVDTFFIARTGNTNLVAGVSLGAPMFTAMIALGDIFGLGGSSVIARLFGQRKDEDAKRISSFCFYGAIICGVIVTVLLLIFRAPMLHLLGADANTYKYASQYYTYLVLGSVFIIVSFTPNNQLRSEGFSKASMEGSVLGAVVNIILDPIFISVLGMGAGGAAIATIIGYIATDAYYVWIYLKKSKKLSIDPGHMHINMQEFRQILAIGIPASITNFMQSFAVTVTNRSLLVYGNNKVAAMGIVMKVNMIAALILVGFAFGCQPLVGYNYGARNKKRLKEILAFCYKFECGLAVILAVILSAGARPLIRVFMKTPEIVDSGVLMLRLQQAGMMFMAVVLVTTCVFQSAGKAMGAFLLSVSRQGVIYGIVIVIASHMIGYYGVLAAQAVSDFMTALMAAILLKHELWSELTDIKRNEEAV
;
A
#
# COMPACT_ATOMS: atom_id res chain seq x y z
N MET A 1 -3.42 -29.24 -3.96
CA MET A 1 -4.44 -28.15 -3.83
C MET A 1 -3.87 -26.78 -4.10
N GLU A 2 -2.70 -26.37 -3.54
CA GLU A 2 -2.17 -25.01 -3.72
C GLU A 2 -1.73 -24.69 -5.15
N ASN A 3 -1.01 -25.58 -5.81
CA ASN A 3 -0.60 -25.38 -7.21
C ASN A 3 -1.79 -25.39 -8.18
N GLU A 4 -2.85 -26.12 -7.87
CA GLU A 4 -4.06 -26.15 -8.71
C GLU A 4 -4.78 -24.83 -8.77
N LEU A 5 -4.75 -24.03 -7.67
CA LEU A 5 -5.32 -22.68 -7.66
C LEU A 5 -4.65 -21.77 -8.68
N PHE A 6 -3.32 -21.79 -8.76
CA PHE A 6 -2.53 -20.96 -9.67
C PHE A 6 -2.55 -21.44 -11.12
N GLU A 7 -2.55 -22.78 -11.33
CA GLU A 7 -2.37 -23.39 -12.64
C GLU A 7 -3.67 -23.73 -13.36
N LYS A 8 -4.65 -24.32 -12.64
CA LYS A 8 -5.80 -25.00 -13.25
C LYS A 8 -7.15 -24.37 -12.92
N ALA A 9 -7.29 -23.71 -11.76
CA ALA A 9 -8.57 -23.13 -11.36
C ALA A 9 -9.06 -22.07 -12.36
N PRO A 10 -10.36 -21.89 -12.58
CA PRO A 10 -10.88 -20.78 -13.38
C PRO A 10 -10.28 -19.44 -12.94
N VAL A 11 -9.87 -18.58 -13.88
CA VAL A 11 -9.13 -17.33 -13.56
C VAL A 11 -9.88 -16.46 -12.56
N HIS A 12 -11.19 -16.27 -12.76
CA HIS A 12 -12.00 -15.48 -11.84
C HIS A 12 -12.02 -16.06 -10.41
N LYS A 13 -12.10 -17.39 -10.27
CA LYS A 13 -12.08 -18.04 -8.96
C LYS A 13 -10.71 -17.88 -8.27
N ALA A 14 -9.62 -18.07 -8.99
CA ALA A 14 -8.28 -17.87 -8.48
C ALA A 14 -8.05 -16.42 -8.06
N TYR A 15 -8.46 -15.47 -8.90
CA TYR A 15 -8.34 -14.05 -8.64
C TYR A 15 -9.11 -13.59 -7.40
N PHE A 16 -10.40 -13.95 -7.29
CA PHE A 16 -11.20 -13.54 -6.14
C PHE A 16 -10.75 -14.21 -4.83
N ASN A 17 -10.25 -15.46 -4.89
CA ASN A 17 -9.66 -16.10 -3.71
C ASN A 17 -8.43 -15.35 -3.16
N MET A 18 -7.66 -14.67 -4.04
CA MET A 18 -6.51 -13.87 -3.65
C MET A 18 -6.90 -12.44 -3.26
N ALA A 19 -7.77 -11.82 -4.04
CA ALA A 19 -8.07 -10.39 -3.94
C ALA A 19 -9.09 -10.06 -2.83
N LEU A 20 -10.18 -10.82 -2.69
CA LEU A 20 -11.24 -10.52 -1.71
C LEU A 20 -10.73 -10.46 -0.26
N PRO A 21 -9.91 -11.44 0.22
CA PRO A 21 -9.36 -11.34 1.57
C PRO A 21 -8.53 -10.06 1.77
N LEU A 22 -7.75 -9.66 0.76
CA LEU A 22 -6.92 -8.46 0.84
C LEU A 22 -7.76 -7.18 0.89
N VAL A 23 -8.77 -7.07 0.02
CA VAL A 23 -9.73 -5.94 0.05
C VAL A 23 -10.40 -5.85 1.42
N PHE A 24 -10.80 -6.99 1.98
CA PHE A 24 -11.43 -7.05 3.30
C PHE A 24 -10.47 -6.55 4.39
N SER A 25 -9.19 -6.97 4.35
CA SER A 25 -8.16 -6.47 5.26
C SER A 25 -7.98 -4.95 5.16
N MET A 26 -7.98 -4.40 3.95
CA MET A 26 -7.82 -2.96 3.74
C MET A 26 -9.02 -2.17 4.27
N VAL A 27 -10.25 -2.67 4.06
CA VAL A 27 -11.46 -2.04 4.61
C VAL A 27 -11.44 -2.07 6.14
N ILE A 28 -11.06 -3.19 6.75
CA ILE A 28 -10.96 -3.31 8.21
C ILE A 28 -9.87 -2.39 8.74
N SER A 29 -8.73 -2.27 8.06
CA SER A 29 -7.67 -1.33 8.43
C SER A 29 -8.15 0.12 8.39
N LEU A 30 -8.98 0.48 7.42
CA LEU A 30 -9.62 1.80 7.39
C LEU A 30 -10.54 2.00 8.59
N VAL A 31 -11.37 1.00 8.91
CA VAL A 31 -12.28 1.07 10.07
C VAL A 31 -11.51 1.23 11.37
N TYR A 32 -10.46 0.43 11.59
CA TYR A 32 -9.69 0.56 12.82
C TYR A 32 -9.01 1.94 12.94
N ASN A 33 -8.45 2.48 11.86
CA ASN A 33 -7.87 3.83 11.87
C ASN A 33 -8.91 4.91 12.22
N MET A 34 -10.15 4.74 11.76
CA MET A 34 -11.25 5.65 12.13
C MET A 34 -11.62 5.53 13.61
N VAL A 35 -11.64 4.31 14.14
CA VAL A 35 -11.95 4.03 15.56
C VAL A 35 -10.87 4.59 16.47
N ASP A 36 -9.59 4.37 16.15
CA ASP A 36 -8.44 4.94 16.88
C ASP A 36 -8.53 6.48 16.92
N THR A 37 -8.73 7.11 15.75
CA THR A 37 -8.92 8.56 15.66
C THR A 37 -10.13 9.05 16.49
N PHE A 38 -11.21 8.29 16.52
CA PHE A 38 -12.41 8.61 17.30
C PHE A 38 -12.10 8.62 18.81
N PHE A 39 -11.44 7.60 19.33
CA PHE A 39 -11.10 7.55 20.75
C PHE A 39 -10.09 8.62 21.16
N ILE A 40 -9.12 8.92 20.32
CA ILE A 40 -8.18 10.02 20.50
C ILE A 40 -8.93 11.37 20.54
N ALA A 41 -9.81 11.62 19.58
CA ALA A 41 -10.60 12.85 19.51
C ALA A 41 -11.55 13.00 20.71
N ARG A 42 -12.12 11.89 21.21
CA ARG A 42 -13.03 11.87 22.36
C ARG A 42 -12.37 12.32 23.67
N THR A 43 -11.04 12.34 23.75
CA THR A 43 -10.31 12.92 24.91
C THR A 43 -10.58 14.42 25.08
N GLY A 44 -11.09 15.11 24.05
CA GLY A 44 -11.34 16.55 24.05
C GLY A 44 -10.08 17.42 24.08
N ASN A 45 -8.89 16.80 24.02
CA ASN A 45 -7.60 17.50 24.07
C ASN A 45 -7.05 17.66 22.64
N THR A 46 -7.20 18.86 22.08
CA THR A 46 -6.73 19.19 20.73
C THR A 46 -5.22 19.03 20.55
N ASN A 47 -4.42 19.33 21.58
CA ASN A 47 -2.98 19.18 21.56
C ASN A 47 -2.57 17.70 21.51
N LEU A 48 -3.33 16.81 22.17
CA LEU A 48 -3.14 15.36 22.09
C LEU A 48 -3.44 14.85 20.68
N VAL A 49 -4.58 15.25 20.11
CA VAL A 49 -4.97 14.89 18.74
C VAL A 49 -3.90 15.33 17.74
N ALA A 50 -3.44 16.58 17.86
CA ALA A 50 -2.37 17.11 17.00
C ALA A 50 -1.06 16.34 17.20
N GLY A 51 -0.66 16.08 18.45
CA GLY A 51 0.56 15.34 18.79
C GLY A 51 0.60 13.93 18.21
N VAL A 52 -0.52 13.18 18.25
CA VAL A 52 -0.62 11.85 17.63
C VAL A 52 -0.55 11.95 16.11
N SER A 53 -1.21 12.95 15.52
CA SER A 53 -1.20 13.15 14.06
C SER A 53 0.20 13.41 13.50
N LEU A 54 1.10 14.03 14.29
CA LEU A 54 2.51 14.21 13.92
C LEU A 54 3.27 12.88 13.76
N GLY A 55 2.79 11.78 14.34
CA GLY A 55 3.36 10.45 14.17
C GLY A 55 3.04 9.76 12.84
N ALA A 56 2.04 10.24 12.10
CA ALA A 56 1.59 9.58 10.87
C ALA A 56 2.67 9.43 9.77
N PRO A 57 3.53 10.42 9.47
CA PRO A 57 4.60 10.26 8.49
C PRO A 57 5.59 9.16 8.89
N MET A 58 5.86 9.04 10.19
CA MET A 58 6.79 8.03 10.69
C MET A 58 6.19 6.61 10.61
N PHE A 59 4.92 6.47 10.93
CA PHE A 59 4.19 5.22 10.74
C PHE A 59 4.21 4.78 9.26
N THR A 60 3.97 5.71 8.34
CA THR A 60 4.07 5.47 6.90
C THR A 60 5.48 5.04 6.47
N ALA A 61 6.52 5.63 7.06
CA ALA A 61 7.91 5.23 6.79
C ALA A 61 8.19 3.79 7.27
N MET A 62 7.66 3.39 8.43
CA MET A 62 7.78 2.00 8.92
C MET A 62 7.08 1.00 7.98
N ILE A 63 5.90 1.33 7.48
CA ILE A 63 5.20 0.54 6.45
C ILE A 63 6.07 0.41 5.19
N ALA A 64 6.60 1.52 4.70
CA ALA A 64 7.46 1.54 3.52
C ALA A 64 8.70 0.65 3.68
N LEU A 65 9.33 0.65 4.85
CA LEU A 65 10.46 -0.22 5.16
C LEU A 65 10.06 -1.71 5.23
N GLY A 66 8.87 -2.01 5.78
CA GLY A 66 8.31 -3.36 5.79
C GLY A 66 8.03 -3.89 4.38
N ASP A 67 7.57 -3.02 3.49
CA ASP A 67 7.30 -3.36 2.08
C ASP A 67 8.58 -3.72 1.30
N ILE A 68 9.76 -3.23 1.69
CA ILE A 68 11.02 -3.62 1.04
C ILE A 68 11.18 -5.14 1.08
N PHE A 69 11.02 -5.74 2.26
CA PHE A 69 11.15 -7.18 2.46
C PHE A 69 9.85 -7.91 2.12
N GLY A 70 8.71 -7.30 2.40
CA GLY A 70 7.39 -7.87 2.13
C GLY A 70 7.10 -8.02 0.64
N LEU A 71 7.00 -6.93 -0.10
CA LEU A 71 6.71 -6.94 -1.54
C LEU A 71 7.91 -7.44 -2.36
N GLY A 72 9.14 -7.01 -2.00
CA GLY A 72 10.35 -7.47 -2.68
C GLY A 72 10.53 -8.98 -2.56
N GLY A 73 10.42 -9.52 -1.34
CA GLY A 73 10.54 -10.95 -1.08
C GLY A 73 9.42 -11.78 -1.69
N SER A 74 8.17 -11.36 -1.54
CA SER A 74 7.01 -12.07 -2.10
C SER A 74 7.04 -12.17 -3.62
N SER A 75 7.55 -11.14 -4.30
CA SER A 75 7.75 -11.14 -5.75
C SER A 75 8.74 -12.23 -6.19
N VAL A 76 9.87 -12.37 -5.50
CA VAL A 76 10.86 -13.42 -5.78
C VAL A 76 10.28 -14.79 -5.46
N ILE A 77 9.65 -14.96 -4.29
CA ILE A 77 9.03 -16.21 -3.84
C ILE A 77 7.96 -16.71 -4.83
N ALA A 78 7.07 -15.82 -5.29
CA ALA A 78 6.01 -16.21 -6.23
C ALA A 78 6.59 -16.77 -7.54
N ARG A 79 7.68 -16.16 -8.06
CA ARG A 79 8.38 -16.68 -9.25
C ARG A 79 9.08 -18.01 -9.01
N LEU A 80 9.71 -18.18 -7.83
CA LEU A 80 10.35 -19.43 -7.44
C LEU A 80 9.34 -20.57 -7.33
N PHE A 81 8.16 -20.32 -6.78
CA PHE A 81 7.07 -21.31 -6.76
C PHE A 81 6.63 -21.72 -8.16
N GLY A 82 6.54 -20.76 -9.10
CA GLY A 82 6.29 -21.06 -10.50
C GLY A 82 7.39 -21.94 -11.14
N GLN A 83 8.64 -21.75 -10.73
CA GLN A 83 9.79 -22.55 -11.16
C GLN A 83 9.94 -23.89 -10.43
N ARG A 84 9.05 -24.21 -9.49
CA ARG A 84 9.13 -25.40 -8.62
C ARG A 84 10.38 -25.43 -7.73
N LYS A 85 10.93 -24.27 -7.36
CA LYS A 85 12.10 -24.11 -6.51
C LYS A 85 11.70 -23.78 -5.08
N ASP A 86 10.99 -24.71 -4.44
CA ASP A 86 10.41 -24.49 -3.11
C ASP A 86 11.50 -24.28 -2.03
N GLU A 87 12.67 -24.94 -2.13
CA GLU A 87 13.78 -24.75 -1.18
C GLU A 87 14.42 -23.35 -1.30
N ASP A 88 14.56 -22.81 -2.52
CA ASP A 88 15.02 -21.45 -2.70
C ASP A 88 14.01 -20.45 -2.12
N ALA A 89 12.70 -20.71 -2.27
CA ALA A 89 11.65 -19.89 -1.68
C ALA A 89 11.71 -19.88 -0.14
N LYS A 90 12.02 -21.01 0.53
CA LYS A 90 12.25 -21.07 1.98
C LYS A 90 13.41 -20.16 2.39
N ARG A 91 14.51 -20.18 1.64
CA ARG A 91 15.68 -19.34 1.92
C ARG A 91 15.34 -17.86 1.83
N ILE A 92 14.68 -17.45 0.75
CA ILE A 92 14.23 -16.05 0.57
C ILE A 92 13.25 -15.64 1.67
N SER A 93 12.32 -16.52 2.04
CA SER A 93 11.33 -16.28 3.09
C SER A 93 12.00 -16.00 4.45
N SER A 94 12.90 -16.88 4.90
CA SER A 94 13.67 -16.68 6.13
C SER A 94 14.51 -15.42 6.10
N PHE A 95 15.25 -15.19 5.00
CA PHE A 95 16.07 -14.00 4.86
C PHE A 95 15.24 -12.71 4.99
N CYS A 96 14.11 -12.60 4.31
CA CYS A 96 13.26 -11.42 4.38
C CYS A 96 12.67 -11.22 5.78
N PHE A 97 12.29 -12.29 6.46
CA PHE A 97 11.76 -12.23 7.82
C PHE A 97 12.80 -11.65 8.80
N TYR A 98 14.00 -12.23 8.83
CA TYR A 98 15.07 -11.74 9.69
C TYR A 98 15.65 -10.39 9.22
N GLY A 99 15.70 -10.14 7.92
CA GLY A 99 16.06 -8.85 7.36
C GLY A 99 15.13 -7.73 7.82
N ALA A 100 13.83 -8.00 7.87
CA ALA A 100 12.84 -7.06 8.42
C ALA A 100 13.02 -6.83 9.92
N ILE A 101 13.36 -7.88 10.71
CA ILE A 101 13.68 -7.74 12.14
C ILE A 101 14.91 -6.86 12.32
N ILE A 102 16.02 -7.15 11.63
CA ILE A 102 17.26 -6.38 11.71
C ILE A 102 17.02 -4.93 11.30
N CYS A 103 16.31 -4.70 10.20
CA CYS A 103 15.93 -3.36 9.77
C CYS A 103 15.10 -2.64 10.85
N GLY A 104 14.12 -3.32 11.43
CA GLY A 104 13.29 -2.78 12.50
C GLY A 104 14.10 -2.39 13.74
N VAL A 105 15.03 -3.24 14.16
CA VAL A 105 15.93 -2.95 15.30
C VAL A 105 16.82 -1.73 15.00
N ILE A 106 17.43 -1.67 13.81
CA ILE A 106 18.25 -0.52 13.40
C ILE A 106 17.42 0.76 13.42
N VAL A 107 16.22 0.72 12.83
CA VAL A 107 15.29 1.86 12.79
C VAL A 107 14.89 2.29 14.20
N THR A 108 14.56 1.34 15.08
CA THR A 108 14.26 1.62 16.50
C THR A 108 15.40 2.38 17.17
N VAL A 109 16.63 1.86 17.06
CA VAL A 109 17.82 2.47 17.69
C VAL A 109 18.06 3.87 17.13
N LEU A 110 18.07 4.02 15.80
CA LEU A 110 18.30 5.32 15.16
C LEU A 110 17.22 6.35 15.56
N LEU A 111 15.96 5.98 15.51
CA LEU A 111 14.85 6.89 15.84
C LEU A 111 14.80 7.24 17.33
N LEU A 112 15.26 6.36 18.23
CA LEU A 112 15.40 6.69 19.65
C LEU A 112 16.56 7.66 19.90
N ILE A 113 17.72 7.45 19.24
CA ILE A 113 18.90 8.35 19.34
C ILE A 113 18.53 9.75 18.80
N PHE A 114 17.88 9.81 17.65
CA PHE A 114 17.49 11.07 17.00
C PHE A 114 16.09 11.56 17.37
N ARG A 115 15.55 11.14 18.53
CA ARG A 115 14.18 11.44 18.95
C ARG A 115 13.87 12.94 18.93
N ALA A 116 14.71 13.76 19.56
CA ALA A 116 14.44 15.21 19.67
C ALA A 116 14.48 15.93 18.31
N PRO A 117 15.54 15.74 17.45
CA PRO A 117 15.54 16.28 16.10
C PRO A 117 14.34 15.84 15.26
N MET A 118 13.93 14.57 15.36
CA MET A 118 12.80 14.02 14.60
C MET A 118 11.48 14.66 15.03
N LEU A 119 11.22 14.84 16.32
CA LEU A 119 10.02 15.50 16.80
C LEU A 119 9.92 16.95 16.32
N HIS A 120 11.04 17.69 16.31
CA HIS A 120 11.07 19.04 15.73
C HIS A 120 10.87 19.03 14.22
N LEU A 121 11.46 18.09 13.49
CA LEU A 121 11.26 17.92 12.05
C LEU A 121 9.80 17.61 11.70
N LEU A 122 9.12 16.82 12.54
CA LEU A 122 7.70 16.51 12.40
C LEU A 122 6.78 17.70 12.75
N GLY A 123 7.33 18.79 13.31
CA GLY A 123 6.58 20.01 13.62
C GLY A 123 6.01 20.05 15.03
N ALA A 124 6.57 19.29 15.98
CA ALA A 124 6.15 19.36 17.38
C ALA A 124 6.55 20.72 18.00
N ASP A 125 5.55 21.42 18.51
CA ASP A 125 5.69 22.69 19.23
C ASP A 125 5.59 22.50 20.76
N ALA A 126 5.73 23.58 21.52
CA ALA A 126 5.68 23.53 23.00
C ALA A 126 4.40 22.89 23.55
N ASN A 127 3.26 23.01 22.84
CA ASN A 127 1.96 22.49 23.29
C ASN A 127 1.76 21.02 22.94
N THR A 128 2.28 20.59 21.80
CA THR A 128 2.08 19.25 21.25
C THR A 128 3.24 18.30 21.59
N TYR A 129 4.43 18.83 21.93
CA TYR A 129 5.65 18.05 22.16
C TYR A 129 5.49 16.91 23.15
N LYS A 130 4.81 17.16 24.28
CA LYS A 130 4.56 16.14 25.30
C LYS A 130 3.83 14.93 24.72
N TYR A 131 2.73 15.16 24.01
CA TYR A 131 1.88 14.12 23.45
C TYR A 131 2.54 13.44 22.24
N ALA A 132 3.14 14.22 21.35
CA ALA A 132 3.91 13.72 20.21
C ALA A 132 5.07 12.84 20.68
N SER A 133 5.79 13.26 21.73
CA SER A 133 6.92 12.51 22.29
C SER A 133 6.49 11.20 22.96
N GLN A 134 5.35 11.16 23.64
CA GLN A 134 4.80 9.93 24.22
C GLN A 134 4.40 8.95 23.11
N TYR A 135 3.61 9.39 22.15
CA TYR A 135 3.18 8.57 21.01
C TYR A 135 4.38 8.04 20.22
N TYR A 136 5.31 8.94 19.88
CA TYR A 136 6.55 8.62 19.17
C TYR A 136 7.37 7.54 19.87
N THR A 137 7.63 7.71 21.16
CA THR A 137 8.51 6.79 21.90
C THR A 137 7.97 5.38 21.90
N TYR A 138 6.69 5.21 22.23
CA TYR A 138 6.08 3.88 22.23
C TYR A 138 6.00 3.31 20.80
N LEU A 139 5.58 4.11 19.83
CA LEU A 139 5.51 3.65 18.45
C LEU A 139 6.87 3.18 17.93
N VAL A 140 7.94 3.91 18.23
CA VAL A 140 9.31 3.56 17.82
C VAL A 140 9.77 2.29 18.51
N LEU A 141 9.50 2.10 19.80
CA LEU A 141 9.82 0.84 20.51
C LEU A 141 9.14 -0.37 19.88
N GLY A 142 7.95 -0.19 19.31
CA GLY A 142 7.22 -1.23 18.60
C GLY A 142 7.48 -1.32 17.11
N SER A 143 8.35 -0.49 16.54
CA SER A 143 8.58 -0.41 15.10
C SER A 143 9.03 -1.73 14.48
N VAL A 144 9.74 -2.57 15.22
CA VAL A 144 10.14 -3.91 14.77
C VAL A 144 8.92 -4.74 14.38
N PHE A 145 7.88 -4.78 15.22
CA PHE A 145 6.66 -5.54 14.94
C PHE A 145 5.90 -4.97 13.74
N ILE A 146 5.83 -3.63 13.64
CA ILE A 146 5.18 -2.97 12.49
C ILE A 146 5.89 -3.35 11.19
N ILE A 147 7.23 -3.23 11.14
CA ILE A 147 8.02 -3.51 9.94
C ILE A 147 7.97 -4.99 9.57
N VAL A 148 8.11 -5.88 10.56
CA VAL A 148 8.09 -7.33 10.34
C VAL A 148 6.76 -7.82 9.80
N SER A 149 5.64 -7.29 10.28
CA SER A 149 4.28 -7.73 9.93
C SER A 149 3.99 -7.73 8.43
N PHE A 150 4.59 -6.81 7.67
CA PHE A 150 4.42 -6.72 6.22
C PHE A 150 5.07 -7.88 5.47
N THR A 151 6.15 -8.46 6.01
CA THR A 151 6.86 -9.56 5.38
C THR A 151 6.01 -10.84 5.32
N PRO A 152 5.55 -11.44 6.43
CA PRO A 152 4.72 -12.64 6.37
C PRO A 152 3.36 -12.38 5.70
N ASN A 153 2.78 -11.20 5.89
CA ASN A 153 1.54 -10.82 5.23
C ASN A 153 1.61 -11.01 3.70
N ASN A 154 2.67 -10.50 3.07
CA ASN A 154 2.88 -10.60 1.62
C ASN A 154 3.31 -12.00 1.18
N GLN A 155 4.18 -12.67 1.94
CA GLN A 155 4.72 -13.98 1.60
C GLN A 155 3.65 -15.08 1.68
N LEU A 156 2.80 -15.08 2.70
CA LEU A 156 1.69 -16.04 2.82
C LEU A 156 0.74 -15.98 1.63
N ARG A 157 0.50 -14.78 1.07
CA ARG A 157 -0.29 -14.64 -0.15
C ARG A 157 0.38 -15.31 -1.36
N SER A 158 1.70 -15.25 -1.45
CA SER A 158 2.45 -15.91 -2.53
C SER A 158 2.34 -17.43 -2.48
N GLU A 159 2.19 -18.03 -1.30
CA GLU A 159 1.92 -19.46 -1.12
C GLU A 159 0.43 -19.82 -1.34
N GLY A 160 -0.47 -18.84 -1.47
CA GLY A 160 -1.91 -19.07 -1.63
C GLY A 160 -2.73 -18.90 -0.35
N PHE A 161 -2.10 -18.55 0.78
CA PHE A 161 -2.76 -18.33 2.07
C PHE A 161 -3.30 -16.90 2.25
N SER A 162 -3.96 -16.34 1.22
CA SER A 162 -4.54 -14.98 1.30
C SER A 162 -5.56 -14.85 2.44
N LYS A 163 -6.33 -15.89 2.73
CA LYS A 163 -7.25 -15.91 3.86
C LYS A 163 -6.52 -15.81 5.21
N ALA A 164 -5.41 -16.52 5.38
CA ALA A 164 -4.61 -16.43 6.60
C ALA A 164 -3.94 -15.05 6.75
N SER A 165 -3.47 -14.46 5.64
CA SER A 165 -2.99 -13.07 5.62
C SER A 165 -4.06 -12.08 6.11
N MET A 166 -5.30 -12.23 5.64
CA MET A 166 -6.45 -11.45 6.12
C MET A 166 -6.73 -11.69 7.61
N GLU A 167 -6.83 -12.96 8.03
CA GLU A 167 -7.15 -13.31 9.41
C GLU A 167 -6.17 -12.70 10.41
N GLY A 168 -4.87 -12.70 10.10
CA GLY A 168 -3.86 -12.06 10.93
C GLY A 168 -4.04 -10.54 11.01
N SER A 169 -4.27 -9.87 9.87
CA SER A 169 -4.52 -8.41 9.85
C SER A 169 -5.79 -8.04 10.61
N VAL A 170 -6.85 -8.83 10.45
CA VAL A 170 -8.13 -8.63 11.17
C VAL A 170 -7.95 -8.84 12.66
N LEU A 171 -7.22 -9.88 13.08
CA LEU A 171 -6.92 -10.14 14.49
C LEU A 171 -6.23 -8.93 15.14
N GLY A 172 -5.19 -8.39 14.49
CA GLY A 172 -4.48 -7.22 14.99
C GLY A 172 -5.38 -5.98 15.09
N ALA A 173 -6.22 -5.74 14.08
CA ALA A 173 -7.17 -4.64 14.07
C ALA A 173 -8.21 -4.78 15.20
N VAL A 174 -8.77 -5.97 15.41
CA VAL A 174 -9.72 -6.24 16.50
C VAL A 174 -9.08 -6.04 17.87
N VAL A 175 -7.86 -6.55 18.07
CA VAL A 175 -7.10 -6.35 19.31
C VAL A 175 -6.89 -4.86 19.57
N ASN A 176 -6.47 -4.10 18.56
CA ASN A 176 -6.29 -2.65 18.67
C ASN A 176 -7.61 -1.95 19.06
N ILE A 177 -8.71 -2.20 18.34
CA ILE A 177 -10.03 -1.60 18.62
C ILE A 177 -10.51 -1.87 20.05
N ILE A 178 -10.21 -3.05 20.59
CA ILE A 178 -10.59 -3.40 21.98
C ILE A 178 -9.69 -2.67 22.97
N LEU A 179 -8.40 -2.52 22.69
CA LEU A 179 -7.42 -1.94 23.61
C LEU A 179 -7.43 -0.41 23.59
N ASP A 180 -7.80 0.24 22.50
CA ASP A 180 -7.86 1.70 22.40
C ASP A 180 -8.68 2.36 23.52
N PRO A 181 -9.96 2.01 23.73
CA PRO A 181 -10.73 2.62 24.82
C PRO A 181 -10.14 2.31 26.20
N ILE A 182 -9.53 1.15 26.37
CA ILE A 182 -8.94 0.75 27.66
C ILE A 182 -7.72 1.61 27.96
N PHE A 183 -6.76 1.70 27.03
CA PHE A 183 -5.52 2.44 27.28
C PHE A 183 -5.70 3.96 27.16
N ILE A 184 -6.48 4.42 26.20
CA ILE A 184 -6.67 5.87 25.99
C ILE A 184 -7.55 6.46 27.09
N SER A 185 -8.73 5.84 27.36
CA SER A 185 -9.78 6.43 28.18
C SER A 185 -9.80 5.89 29.61
N VAL A 186 -9.81 4.56 29.81
CA VAL A 186 -9.94 3.96 31.16
C VAL A 186 -8.64 4.12 31.95
N LEU A 187 -7.49 3.82 31.36
CA LEU A 187 -6.19 3.98 32.01
C LEU A 187 -5.62 5.40 31.89
N GLY A 188 -6.25 6.27 31.11
CA GLY A 188 -5.85 7.66 30.98
C GLY A 188 -4.46 7.89 30.32
N MET A 189 -3.96 6.91 29.57
CA MET A 189 -2.63 6.96 28.97
C MET A 189 -2.58 7.87 27.72
N GLY A 190 -3.73 8.30 27.23
CA GLY A 190 -3.84 9.25 26.10
C GLY A 190 -3.06 8.80 24.86
N ALA A 191 -2.14 9.66 24.38
CA ALA A 191 -1.35 9.40 23.18
C ALA A 191 -0.45 8.15 23.30
N GLY A 192 0.14 7.92 24.47
CA GLY A 192 0.93 6.71 24.74
C GLY A 192 0.09 5.44 24.66
N GLY A 193 -1.15 5.51 25.17
CA GLY A 193 -2.10 4.40 25.14
C GLY A 193 -2.46 3.99 23.71
N ALA A 194 -2.73 4.93 22.83
CA ALA A 194 -2.98 4.67 21.41
C ALA A 194 -1.80 3.94 20.74
N ALA A 195 -0.57 4.42 20.96
CA ALA A 195 0.62 3.76 20.42
C ALA A 195 0.79 2.33 20.94
N ILE A 196 0.59 2.09 22.23
CA ILE A 196 0.70 0.75 22.85
C ILE A 196 -0.37 -0.19 22.29
N ALA A 197 -1.62 0.26 22.16
CA ALA A 197 -2.69 -0.53 21.57
C ALA A 197 -2.36 -0.96 20.14
N THR A 198 -1.84 -0.04 19.34
CA THR A 198 -1.38 -0.31 17.97
C THR A 198 -0.27 -1.38 17.95
N ILE A 199 0.74 -1.26 18.81
CA ILE A 199 1.85 -2.23 18.87
C ILE A 199 1.35 -3.62 19.30
N ILE A 200 0.50 -3.71 20.30
CA ILE A 200 -0.06 -5.00 20.74
C ILE A 200 -0.88 -5.63 19.61
N GLY A 201 -1.61 -4.83 18.82
CA GLY A 201 -2.28 -5.30 17.60
C GLY A 201 -1.30 -5.92 16.62
N TYR A 202 -0.16 -5.27 16.33
CA TYR A 202 0.87 -5.83 15.45
C TYR A 202 1.54 -7.08 16.04
N ILE A 203 1.82 -7.11 17.34
CA ILE A 203 2.35 -8.30 18.02
C ILE A 203 1.38 -9.49 17.86
N ALA A 204 0.08 -9.27 18.03
CA ALA A 204 -0.94 -10.32 17.85
C ALA A 204 -0.97 -10.80 16.38
N THR A 205 -0.87 -9.89 15.41
CA THR A 205 -0.76 -10.19 13.99
C THR A 205 0.46 -11.06 13.70
N ASP A 206 1.64 -10.65 14.18
CA ASP A 206 2.91 -11.35 13.95
C ASP A 206 2.90 -12.73 14.60
N ALA A 207 2.40 -12.84 15.83
CA ALA A 207 2.26 -14.12 16.51
C ALA A 207 1.37 -15.11 15.71
N TYR A 208 0.26 -14.61 15.15
CA TYR A 208 -0.60 -15.39 14.27
C TYR A 208 0.13 -15.83 13.00
N TYR A 209 0.86 -14.93 12.33
CA TYR A 209 1.62 -15.28 11.13
C TYR A 209 2.72 -16.29 11.40
N VAL A 210 3.48 -16.13 12.49
CA VAL A 210 4.48 -17.12 12.92
C VAL A 210 3.82 -18.48 13.17
N TRP A 211 2.65 -18.51 13.80
CA TRP A 211 1.90 -19.76 13.99
C TRP A 211 1.51 -20.41 12.65
N ILE A 212 1.08 -19.62 11.64
CA ILE A 212 0.77 -20.14 10.30
C ILE A 212 2.04 -20.72 9.64
N TYR A 213 3.18 -20.02 9.72
CA TYR A 213 4.45 -20.53 9.19
C TYR A 213 4.82 -21.88 9.78
N LEU A 214 4.72 -22.02 11.11
CA LEU A 214 5.13 -23.23 11.81
C LEU A 214 4.16 -24.41 11.65
N LYS A 215 2.87 -24.14 11.44
CA LYS A 215 1.84 -25.20 11.46
C LYS A 215 1.21 -25.49 10.10
N LYS A 216 1.13 -24.53 9.21
CA LYS A 216 0.38 -24.69 7.95
C LYS A 216 1.25 -24.54 6.71
N SER A 217 2.22 -23.64 6.71
CA SER A 217 3.11 -23.45 5.56
C SER A 217 4.06 -24.63 5.42
N LYS A 218 4.24 -25.09 4.17
CA LYS A 218 5.20 -26.16 3.82
C LYS A 218 6.32 -25.65 2.94
N LYS A 219 6.13 -24.50 2.32
CA LYS A 219 7.01 -23.93 1.29
C LYS A 219 7.70 -22.66 1.72
N LEU A 220 7.26 -22.07 2.83
CA LEU A 220 7.91 -20.93 3.46
C LEU A 220 8.58 -21.37 4.77
N SER A 221 9.58 -20.64 5.21
CA SER A 221 10.31 -20.93 6.43
C SER A 221 10.68 -19.64 7.16
N ILE A 222 10.75 -19.74 8.49
CA ILE A 222 11.37 -18.75 9.38
C ILE A 222 12.52 -19.37 10.17
N ASP A 223 13.08 -20.49 9.71
CA ASP A 223 14.24 -21.13 10.31
C ASP A 223 15.50 -20.30 10.01
N PRO A 224 16.27 -19.84 11.02
CA PRO A 224 17.52 -19.13 10.82
C PRO A 224 18.53 -19.90 9.95
N GLY A 225 18.49 -21.23 9.96
CA GLY A 225 19.35 -22.07 9.13
C GLY A 225 19.16 -21.87 7.63
N HIS A 226 18.04 -21.30 7.21
CA HIS A 226 17.73 -21.00 5.80
C HIS A 226 18.07 -19.57 5.38
N MET A 227 18.70 -18.74 6.20
CA MET A 227 18.97 -17.31 5.89
C MET A 227 19.97 -17.05 4.75
N HIS A 228 20.54 -18.07 4.15
CA HIS A 228 21.56 -17.91 3.11
C HIS A 228 20.97 -17.50 1.78
N ILE A 229 21.28 -16.31 1.31
CA ILE A 229 20.95 -15.82 -0.02
C ILE A 229 22.22 -15.36 -0.75
N ASN A 230 22.18 -15.39 -2.08
CA ASN A 230 23.26 -14.83 -2.88
C ASN A 230 23.01 -13.32 -3.17
N MET A 231 24.06 -12.63 -3.63
CA MET A 231 23.97 -11.20 -3.94
C MET A 231 22.96 -10.88 -5.04
N GLN A 232 22.72 -11.79 -5.96
CA GLN A 232 21.75 -11.59 -7.03
C GLN A 232 20.31 -11.64 -6.50
N GLU A 233 20.01 -12.59 -5.60
CA GLU A 233 18.71 -12.68 -4.91
C GLU A 233 18.47 -11.44 -4.05
N PHE A 234 19.48 -11.00 -3.29
CA PHE A 234 19.40 -9.77 -2.50
C PHE A 234 19.07 -8.54 -3.36
N ARG A 235 19.79 -8.38 -4.50
CA ARG A 235 19.51 -7.29 -5.44
C ARG A 235 18.10 -7.36 -6.01
N GLN A 236 17.58 -8.55 -6.31
CA GLN A 236 16.21 -8.71 -6.80
C GLN A 236 15.16 -8.28 -5.78
N ILE A 237 15.36 -8.61 -4.50
CA ILE A 237 14.47 -8.19 -3.41
C ILE A 237 14.45 -6.66 -3.33
N LEU A 238 15.63 -6.03 -3.24
CA LEU A 238 15.75 -4.58 -3.12
C LEU A 238 15.24 -3.85 -4.38
N ALA A 239 15.50 -4.39 -5.56
CA ALA A 239 15.09 -3.79 -6.83
C ALA A 239 13.57 -3.68 -6.99
N ILE A 240 12.80 -4.55 -6.33
CA ILE A 240 11.34 -4.46 -6.30
C ILE A 240 10.86 -3.74 -5.03
N GLY A 241 11.44 -4.05 -3.89
CA GLY A 241 11.01 -3.52 -2.60
C GLY A 241 11.23 -2.01 -2.44
N ILE A 242 12.38 -1.48 -2.89
CA ILE A 242 12.67 -0.05 -2.79
C ILE A 242 11.70 0.80 -3.64
N PRO A 243 11.45 0.50 -4.92
CA PRO A 243 10.43 1.21 -5.70
C PRO A 243 9.03 1.15 -5.09
N ALA A 244 8.64 0.00 -4.54
CA ALA A 244 7.35 -0.15 -3.87
C ALA A 244 7.25 0.79 -2.65
N SER A 245 8.31 0.91 -1.86
CA SER A 245 8.39 1.81 -0.70
C SER A 245 8.34 3.29 -1.12
N ILE A 246 8.99 3.66 -2.21
CA ILE A 246 9.01 5.04 -2.72
C ILE A 246 7.60 5.52 -3.10
N THR A 247 6.71 4.63 -3.51
CA THR A 247 5.33 4.99 -3.86
C THR A 247 4.61 5.72 -2.72
N ASN A 248 4.81 5.29 -1.48
CA ASN A 248 4.21 5.92 -0.30
C ASN A 248 4.70 7.38 -0.10
N PHE A 249 5.99 7.64 -0.37
CA PHE A 249 6.56 8.99 -0.29
C PHE A 249 6.06 9.87 -1.44
N MET A 250 5.92 9.32 -2.64
CA MET A 250 5.39 10.06 -3.80
C MET A 250 3.94 10.48 -3.58
N GLN A 251 3.14 9.64 -2.92
CA GLN A 251 1.78 10.01 -2.54
C GLN A 251 1.76 11.21 -1.59
N SER A 252 2.61 11.22 -0.58
CA SER A 252 2.74 12.36 0.35
C SER A 252 3.21 13.63 -0.36
N PHE A 253 4.13 13.51 -1.31
CA PHE A 253 4.57 14.60 -2.16
C PHE A 253 3.41 15.19 -2.97
N ALA A 254 2.63 14.35 -3.65
CA ALA A 254 1.47 14.79 -4.44
C ALA A 254 0.45 15.57 -3.59
N VAL A 255 0.12 15.06 -2.38
CA VAL A 255 -0.79 15.74 -1.44
C VAL A 255 -0.24 17.11 -1.06
N THR A 256 1.05 17.21 -0.73
CA THR A 256 1.69 18.46 -0.33
C THR A 256 1.66 19.49 -1.47
N VAL A 257 2.02 19.09 -2.68
CA VAL A 257 2.01 19.98 -3.86
C VAL A 257 0.58 20.44 -4.18
N THR A 258 -0.39 19.52 -4.14
CA THR A 258 -1.81 19.86 -4.35
C THR A 258 -2.28 20.93 -3.34
N ASN A 259 -2.03 20.71 -2.06
CA ASN A 259 -2.46 21.62 -1.00
C ASN A 259 -1.81 23.00 -1.16
N ARG A 260 -0.50 23.04 -1.46
CA ARG A 260 0.19 24.32 -1.72
C ARG A 260 -0.38 25.06 -2.95
N SER A 261 -0.67 24.33 -4.04
CA SER A 261 -1.25 24.91 -5.23
C SER A 261 -2.68 25.41 -5.02
N LEU A 262 -3.45 24.77 -4.13
CA LEU A 262 -4.81 25.21 -3.80
C LEU A 262 -4.85 26.35 -2.79
N LEU A 263 -3.82 26.51 -1.96
CA LEU A 263 -3.78 27.55 -0.92
C LEU A 263 -3.92 28.96 -1.51
N VAL A 264 -3.42 29.19 -2.72
CA VAL A 264 -3.55 30.47 -3.46
C VAL A 264 -5.02 30.82 -3.72
N TYR A 265 -5.89 29.83 -3.82
CA TYR A 265 -7.34 29.99 -4.06
C TYR A 265 -8.18 30.01 -2.78
N GLY A 266 -7.51 29.97 -1.61
CA GLY A 266 -8.13 30.08 -0.28
C GLY A 266 -8.25 28.77 0.49
N ASN A 267 -8.35 28.92 1.81
CA ASN A 267 -8.39 27.80 2.75
C ASN A 267 -9.61 26.88 2.54
N ASN A 268 -10.75 27.44 2.08
CA ASN A 268 -11.95 26.65 1.79
C ASN A 268 -11.71 25.63 0.67
N LYS A 269 -10.85 25.95 -0.32
CA LYS A 269 -10.49 25.03 -1.41
C LYS A 269 -9.58 23.90 -0.92
N VAL A 270 -8.65 24.20 -0.01
CA VAL A 270 -7.80 23.19 0.62
C VAL A 270 -8.66 22.26 1.52
N ALA A 271 -9.58 22.82 2.29
CA ALA A 271 -10.51 22.03 3.11
C ALA A 271 -11.40 21.11 2.25
N ALA A 272 -11.94 21.62 1.14
CA ALA A 272 -12.73 20.84 0.19
C ALA A 272 -11.90 19.67 -0.38
N MET A 273 -10.65 19.90 -0.78
CA MET A 273 -9.76 18.87 -1.29
C MET A 273 -9.46 17.80 -0.23
N GLY A 274 -9.26 18.20 1.03
CA GLY A 274 -9.05 17.26 2.13
C GLY A 274 -10.24 16.29 2.31
N ILE A 275 -11.48 16.77 2.14
CA ILE A 275 -12.68 15.94 2.17
C ILE A 275 -12.71 15.01 0.95
N VAL A 276 -12.44 15.54 -0.24
CA VAL A 276 -12.39 14.75 -1.48
C VAL A 276 -11.37 13.62 -1.39
N MET A 277 -10.19 13.88 -0.84
CA MET A 277 -9.16 12.85 -0.62
C MET A 277 -9.64 11.73 0.30
N LYS A 278 -10.37 12.05 1.38
CA LYS A 278 -10.95 11.03 2.26
C LYS A 278 -12.00 10.17 1.57
N VAL A 279 -12.85 10.75 0.75
CA VAL A 279 -13.84 10.02 -0.05
C VAL A 279 -13.16 9.12 -1.07
N ASN A 280 -12.16 9.64 -1.78
CA ASN A 280 -11.40 8.87 -2.77
C ASN A 280 -10.58 7.74 -2.16
N MET A 281 -10.11 7.88 -0.92
CA MET A 281 -9.31 6.87 -0.23
C MET A 281 -10.04 5.53 -0.15
N ILE A 282 -11.36 5.52 0.05
CA ILE A 282 -12.16 4.30 0.13
C ILE A 282 -12.10 3.55 -1.21
N ALA A 283 -12.38 4.24 -2.32
CA ALA A 283 -12.33 3.64 -3.64
C ALA A 283 -10.91 3.21 -4.04
N ALA A 284 -9.91 4.04 -3.71
CA ALA A 284 -8.51 3.71 -3.97
C ALA A 284 -8.07 2.44 -3.24
N LEU A 285 -8.44 2.26 -1.96
CA LEU A 285 -8.11 1.05 -1.19
C LEU A 285 -8.75 -0.21 -1.80
N ILE A 286 -9.98 -0.10 -2.30
CA ILE A 286 -10.66 -1.22 -2.98
C ILE A 286 -9.88 -1.59 -4.26
N LEU A 287 -9.56 -0.63 -5.12
CA LEU A 287 -8.79 -0.87 -6.34
C LEU A 287 -7.38 -1.41 -6.03
N VAL A 288 -6.68 -0.83 -5.06
CA VAL A 288 -5.36 -1.32 -4.63
C VAL A 288 -5.46 -2.76 -4.15
N GLY A 289 -6.47 -3.11 -3.35
CA GLY A 289 -6.68 -4.47 -2.84
C GLY A 289 -6.87 -5.49 -3.97
N PHE A 290 -7.68 -5.15 -4.96
CA PHE A 290 -7.90 -6.01 -6.12
C PHE A 290 -6.66 -6.10 -7.02
N ALA A 291 -5.96 -5.00 -7.26
CA ALA A 291 -4.73 -4.99 -8.05
C ALA A 291 -3.62 -5.82 -7.38
N PHE A 292 -3.38 -5.65 -6.08
CA PHE A 292 -2.42 -6.46 -5.33
C PHE A 292 -2.82 -7.93 -5.23
N GLY A 293 -4.11 -8.24 -5.29
CA GLY A 293 -4.63 -9.61 -5.32
C GLY A 293 -4.15 -10.41 -6.54
N CYS A 294 -3.81 -9.76 -7.66
CA CYS A 294 -3.28 -10.44 -8.84
C CYS A 294 -1.79 -10.80 -8.73
N GLN A 295 -1.02 -10.17 -7.83
CA GLN A 295 0.44 -10.32 -7.76
C GLN A 295 0.91 -11.78 -7.64
N PRO A 296 0.38 -12.61 -6.71
CA PRO A 296 0.80 -14.01 -6.59
C PRO A 296 0.53 -14.82 -7.86
N LEU A 297 -0.63 -14.59 -8.51
CA LEU A 297 -1.04 -15.27 -9.74
C LEU A 297 -0.12 -14.92 -10.90
N VAL A 298 0.22 -13.64 -11.05
CA VAL A 298 1.13 -13.16 -12.09
C VAL A 298 2.55 -13.68 -11.84
N GLY A 299 3.08 -13.54 -10.64
CA GLY A 299 4.43 -13.96 -10.27
C GLY A 299 4.63 -15.46 -10.48
N TYR A 300 3.67 -16.28 -10.03
CA TYR A 300 3.70 -17.72 -10.22
C TYR A 300 3.72 -18.10 -11.72
N ASN A 301 2.76 -17.60 -12.50
CA ASN A 301 2.63 -18.00 -13.91
C ASN A 301 3.75 -17.41 -14.80
N TYR A 302 4.30 -16.25 -14.43
CA TYR A 302 5.51 -15.70 -15.05
C TYR A 302 6.72 -16.60 -14.77
N GLY A 303 6.92 -17.00 -13.50
CA GLY A 303 7.98 -17.93 -13.10
C GLY A 303 7.88 -19.30 -13.75
N ALA A 304 6.66 -19.83 -13.89
CA ALA A 304 6.34 -21.10 -14.56
C ALA A 304 6.44 -21.01 -16.11
N ARG A 305 6.70 -19.83 -16.67
CA ARG A 305 6.66 -19.55 -18.11
C ARG A 305 5.35 -19.95 -18.79
N ASN A 306 4.24 -19.99 -18.06
CA ASN A 306 2.91 -20.32 -18.58
C ASN A 306 2.26 -19.10 -19.23
N LYS A 307 2.65 -18.83 -20.48
CA LYS A 307 2.22 -17.66 -21.25
C LYS A 307 0.72 -17.60 -21.47
N LYS A 308 0.10 -18.74 -21.79
CA LYS A 308 -1.35 -18.79 -22.03
C LYS A 308 -2.10 -18.35 -20.79
N ARG A 309 -1.77 -18.96 -19.66
CA ARG A 309 -2.40 -18.66 -18.39
C ARG A 309 -2.15 -17.22 -17.93
N LEU A 310 -0.91 -16.74 -18.12
CA LEU A 310 -0.56 -15.34 -17.78
C LEU A 310 -1.40 -14.35 -18.61
N LYS A 311 -1.60 -14.59 -19.90
CA LYS A 311 -2.47 -13.75 -20.76
C LYS A 311 -3.92 -13.73 -20.28
N GLU A 312 -4.46 -14.89 -19.92
CA GLU A 312 -5.82 -15.02 -19.39
C GLU A 312 -5.98 -14.22 -18.06
N ILE A 313 -5.01 -14.35 -17.16
CA ILE A 313 -4.99 -13.61 -15.87
C ILE A 313 -4.92 -12.11 -16.12
N LEU A 314 -3.98 -11.64 -16.95
CA LEU A 314 -3.83 -10.23 -17.25
C LEU A 314 -5.08 -9.64 -17.89
N ALA A 315 -5.64 -10.33 -18.89
CA ALA A 315 -6.87 -9.89 -19.54
C ALA A 315 -8.04 -9.78 -18.58
N PHE A 316 -8.17 -10.72 -17.63
CA PHE A 316 -9.18 -10.68 -16.58
C PHE A 316 -8.93 -9.52 -15.62
N CYS A 317 -7.71 -9.37 -15.10
CA CYS A 317 -7.35 -8.32 -14.16
C CYS A 317 -7.63 -6.93 -14.73
N TYR A 318 -7.17 -6.63 -15.95
CA TYR A 318 -7.44 -5.34 -16.57
C TYR A 318 -8.93 -5.08 -16.81
N LYS A 319 -9.67 -6.08 -17.34
CA LYS A 319 -11.11 -5.93 -17.57
C LYS A 319 -11.87 -5.70 -16.28
N PHE A 320 -11.56 -6.47 -15.24
CA PHE A 320 -12.23 -6.36 -13.96
C PHE A 320 -11.91 -5.03 -13.27
N GLU A 321 -10.62 -4.65 -13.18
CA GLU A 321 -10.17 -3.43 -12.52
C GLU A 321 -10.68 -2.17 -13.22
N CYS A 322 -10.60 -2.11 -14.56
CA CYS A 322 -11.15 -0.98 -15.30
C CYS A 322 -12.66 -0.90 -15.17
N GLY A 323 -13.37 -2.03 -15.21
CA GLY A 323 -14.81 -2.07 -15.00
C GLY A 323 -15.20 -1.60 -13.59
N LEU A 324 -14.51 -2.09 -12.57
CA LEU A 324 -14.70 -1.67 -11.19
C LEU A 324 -14.42 -0.17 -11.00
N ALA A 325 -13.32 0.33 -11.57
CA ALA A 325 -12.96 1.74 -11.51
C ALA A 325 -14.04 2.64 -12.13
N VAL A 326 -14.60 2.24 -13.27
CA VAL A 326 -15.72 2.97 -13.90
C VAL A 326 -16.97 2.96 -13.01
N ILE A 327 -17.33 1.81 -12.45
CA ILE A 327 -18.47 1.69 -11.53
C ILE A 327 -18.28 2.60 -10.31
N LEU A 328 -17.12 2.54 -9.65
CA LEU A 328 -16.81 3.40 -8.51
C LEU A 328 -16.80 4.88 -8.89
N ALA A 329 -16.23 5.24 -10.04
CA ALA A 329 -16.22 6.61 -10.53
C ALA A 329 -17.66 7.14 -10.76
N VAL A 330 -18.54 6.34 -11.33
CA VAL A 330 -19.95 6.71 -11.53
C VAL A 330 -20.67 6.88 -10.19
N ILE A 331 -20.51 5.93 -9.27
CA ILE A 331 -21.13 5.99 -7.93
C ILE A 331 -20.67 7.23 -7.17
N LEU A 332 -19.35 7.48 -7.12
CA LEU A 332 -18.79 8.63 -6.41
C LEU A 332 -19.15 9.96 -7.06
N SER A 333 -19.19 10.02 -8.41
CA SER A 333 -19.61 11.24 -9.13
C SER A 333 -21.07 11.56 -8.96
N ALA A 334 -21.95 10.54 -8.98
CA ALA A 334 -23.37 10.70 -8.76
C ALA A 334 -23.68 11.06 -7.28
N GLY A 335 -22.99 10.40 -6.33
CA GLY A 335 -23.13 10.63 -4.91
C GLY A 335 -22.27 11.79 -4.37
N ALA A 336 -21.58 12.57 -5.20
CA ALA A 336 -20.59 13.55 -4.76
C ALA A 336 -21.16 14.56 -3.74
N ARG A 337 -22.32 15.13 -4.02
CA ARG A 337 -22.93 16.15 -3.14
C ARG A 337 -23.32 15.60 -1.75
N PRO A 338 -24.06 14.49 -1.62
CA PRO A 338 -24.36 13.91 -0.31
C PRO A 338 -23.10 13.45 0.43
N LEU A 339 -22.13 12.83 -0.26
CA LEU A 339 -20.88 12.36 0.37
C LEU A 339 -20.09 13.51 1.00
N ILE A 340 -19.94 14.64 0.31
CA ILE A 340 -19.21 15.79 0.85
C ILE A 340 -20.00 16.45 1.99
N ARG A 341 -21.34 16.52 1.89
CA ARG A 341 -22.19 17.09 2.94
C ARG A 341 -22.14 16.34 4.26
N VAL A 342 -21.79 15.06 4.27
CA VAL A 342 -21.55 14.30 5.50
C VAL A 342 -20.42 14.90 6.32
N PHE A 343 -19.37 15.41 5.66
CA PHE A 343 -18.19 15.99 6.33
C PHE A 343 -18.34 17.48 6.61
N MET A 344 -18.97 18.25 5.69
CA MET A 344 -19.08 19.69 5.80
C MET A 344 -20.35 20.21 5.11
N LYS A 345 -21.05 21.14 5.77
CA LYS A 345 -22.31 21.69 5.25
C LYS A 345 -22.17 23.06 4.60
N THR A 346 -21.01 23.70 4.68
CA THR A 346 -20.72 25.01 4.10
C THR A 346 -20.89 24.97 2.57
N PRO A 347 -21.81 25.76 1.97
CA PRO A 347 -22.14 25.67 0.55
C PRO A 347 -20.93 25.78 -0.38
N GLU A 348 -20.03 26.73 -0.12
CA GLU A 348 -18.81 26.94 -0.93
C GLU A 348 -17.90 25.72 -0.95
N ILE A 349 -17.74 25.05 0.21
CA ILE A 349 -16.90 23.85 0.35
C ILE A 349 -17.58 22.68 -0.36
N VAL A 350 -18.90 22.55 -0.24
CA VAL A 350 -19.66 21.50 -0.91
C VAL A 350 -19.56 21.62 -2.42
N ASP A 351 -19.81 22.83 -2.97
CA ASP A 351 -19.81 23.03 -4.42
C ASP A 351 -18.39 22.83 -5.00
N SER A 352 -17.37 23.34 -4.33
CA SER A 352 -15.97 23.10 -4.72
C SER A 352 -15.60 21.62 -4.66
N GLY A 353 -15.98 20.95 -3.58
CA GLY A 353 -15.67 19.53 -3.38
C GLY A 353 -16.39 18.63 -4.39
N VAL A 354 -17.63 18.94 -4.78
CA VAL A 354 -18.36 18.19 -5.83
C VAL A 354 -17.60 18.28 -7.16
N LEU A 355 -17.16 19.49 -7.54
CA LEU A 355 -16.38 19.68 -8.77
C LEU A 355 -15.05 18.94 -8.72
N MET A 356 -14.30 19.07 -7.60
CA MET A 356 -13.03 18.40 -7.38
C MET A 356 -13.18 16.89 -7.47
N LEU A 357 -14.17 16.33 -6.77
CA LEU A 357 -14.40 14.88 -6.76
C LEU A 357 -14.70 14.37 -8.18
N ARG A 358 -15.60 15.02 -8.91
CA ARG A 358 -15.97 14.60 -10.28
C ARG A 358 -14.77 14.65 -11.24
N LEU A 359 -13.94 15.68 -11.16
CA LEU A 359 -12.75 15.78 -12.00
C LEU A 359 -11.72 14.70 -11.67
N GLN A 360 -11.56 14.36 -10.39
CA GLN A 360 -10.66 13.26 -10.00
C GLN A 360 -11.18 11.90 -10.46
N GLN A 361 -12.52 11.69 -10.47
CA GLN A 361 -13.09 10.43 -10.96
C GLN A 361 -12.81 10.19 -12.45
N ALA A 362 -12.60 11.22 -13.25
CA ALA A 362 -12.23 11.07 -14.67
C ALA A 362 -10.89 10.33 -14.86
N GLY A 363 -9.99 10.40 -13.88
CA GLY A 363 -8.71 9.67 -13.89
C GLY A 363 -8.78 8.24 -13.38
N MET A 364 -9.88 7.82 -12.74
CA MET A 364 -9.91 6.56 -11.97
C MET A 364 -9.68 5.30 -12.83
N MET A 365 -10.17 5.26 -14.05
CA MET A 365 -9.92 4.15 -14.98
C MET A 365 -8.43 4.06 -15.36
N PHE A 366 -7.77 5.19 -15.59
CA PHE A 366 -6.33 5.24 -15.89
C PHE A 366 -5.50 4.83 -14.66
N MET A 367 -5.92 5.26 -13.47
CA MET A 367 -5.34 4.80 -12.21
C MET A 367 -5.38 3.27 -12.10
N ALA A 368 -6.50 2.62 -12.42
CA ALA A 368 -6.63 1.16 -12.40
C ALA A 368 -5.62 0.49 -13.35
N VAL A 369 -5.47 1.01 -14.57
CA VAL A 369 -4.46 0.50 -15.52
C VAL A 369 -3.05 0.60 -14.94
N VAL A 370 -2.68 1.74 -14.36
CA VAL A 370 -1.35 1.94 -13.76
C VAL A 370 -1.13 1.00 -12.57
N LEU A 371 -2.12 0.84 -11.69
CA LEU A 371 -2.04 -0.06 -10.54
C LEU A 371 -1.81 -1.51 -10.97
N VAL A 372 -2.62 -2.03 -11.89
CA VAL A 372 -2.46 -3.40 -12.39
C VAL A 372 -1.08 -3.56 -13.04
N THR A 373 -0.66 -2.63 -13.91
CA THR A 373 0.64 -2.72 -14.59
C THR A 373 1.80 -2.68 -13.59
N THR A 374 1.73 -1.83 -12.57
CA THR A 374 2.74 -1.76 -11.51
C THR A 374 2.82 -3.09 -10.75
N CYS A 375 1.69 -3.68 -10.38
CA CYS A 375 1.62 -4.99 -9.74
C CYS A 375 2.19 -6.10 -10.64
N VAL A 376 1.91 -6.07 -11.94
CA VAL A 376 2.45 -7.01 -12.93
C VAL A 376 3.98 -6.90 -13.00
N PHE A 377 4.53 -5.70 -13.11
CA PHE A 377 5.98 -5.50 -13.16
C PHE A 377 6.67 -5.90 -11.85
N GLN A 378 6.10 -5.56 -10.71
CA GLN A 378 6.60 -6.00 -9.40
C GLN A 378 6.65 -7.54 -9.34
N SER A 379 5.58 -8.21 -9.74
CA SER A 379 5.47 -9.67 -9.70
C SER A 379 6.39 -10.37 -10.71
N ALA A 380 6.53 -9.80 -11.90
CA ALA A 380 7.44 -10.32 -12.95
C ALA A 380 8.92 -10.00 -12.66
N GLY A 381 9.23 -9.21 -11.63
CA GLY A 381 10.60 -8.80 -11.32
C GLY A 381 11.15 -7.71 -12.25
N LYS A 382 10.29 -7.00 -12.97
CA LYS A 382 10.65 -5.88 -13.86
C LYS A 382 10.80 -4.59 -13.06
N ALA A 383 11.92 -4.50 -12.34
CA ALA A 383 12.18 -3.45 -11.37
C ALA A 383 12.12 -2.03 -11.96
N MET A 384 12.69 -1.83 -13.16
CA MET A 384 12.72 -0.50 -13.81
C MET A 384 11.32 -0.05 -14.21
N GLY A 385 10.50 -0.93 -14.80
CA GLY A 385 9.12 -0.62 -15.14
C GLY A 385 8.29 -0.30 -13.91
N ALA A 386 8.40 -1.08 -12.83
CA ALA A 386 7.74 -0.81 -11.56
C ALA A 386 8.17 0.53 -10.96
N PHE A 387 9.47 0.85 -10.97
CA PHE A 387 10.03 2.10 -10.47
C PHE A 387 9.49 3.31 -11.25
N LEU A 388 9.59 3.26 -12.58
CA LEU A 388 9.13 4.35 -13.44
C LEU A 388 7.65 4.66 -13.22
N LEU A 389 6.79 3.65 -13.15
CA LEU A 389 5.36 3.85 -12.90
C LEU A 389 5.08 4.41 -11.51
N SER A 390 5.76 3.89 -10.48
CA SER A 390 5.58 4.34 -9.10
C SER A 390 5.98 5.80 -8.90
N VAL A 391 7.10 6.22 -9.47
CA VAL A 391 7.61 7.60 -9.32
C VAL A 391 6.87 8.57 -10.25
N SER A 392 6.43 8.12 -11.41
CA SER A 392 5.80 9.02 -12.41
C SER A 392 4.41 9.47 -11.98
N ARG A 393 3.57 8.54 -11.55
CA ARG A 393 2.14 8.79 -11.32
C ARG A 393 1.85 9.91 -10.32
N GLN A 394 2.53 9.93 -9.18
CA GLN A 394 2.33 10.89 -8.09
C GLN A 394 3.58 11.72 -7.77
N GLY A 395 4.66 11.52 -8.51
CA GLY A 395 5.91 12.26 -8.39
C GLY A 395 6.18 13.13 -9.61
N VAL A 396 6.99 12.61 -10.54
CA VAL A 396 7.55 13.40 -11.64
C VAL A 396 6.48 13.92 -12.61
N ILE A 397 5.67 13.02 -13.18
CA ILE A 397 4.64 13.45 -14.15
C ILE A 397 3.62 14.35 -13.46
N TYR A 398 3.17 13.96 -12.26
CA TYR A 398 2.23 14.78 -11.49
C TYR A 398 2.78 16.17 -11.18
N GLY A 399 4.04 16.26 -10.70
CA GLY A 399 4.69 17.53 -10.40
C GLY A 399 4.82 18.44 -11.61
N ILE A 400 5.18 17.89 -12.78
CA ILE A 400 5.25 18.64 -14.03
C ILE A 400 3.85 19.10 -14.47
N VAL A 401 2.89 18.17 -14.49
CA VAL A 401 1.53 18.45 -14.95
C VAL A 401 0.85 19.52 -14.09
N ILE A 402 0.95 19.41 -12.75
CA ILE A 402 0.30 20.40 -11.87
C ILE A 402 0.88 21.80 -12.05
N VAL A 403 2.20 21.92 -12.23
CA VAL A 403 2.85 23.21 -12.49
C VAL A 403 2.39 23.78 -13.82
N ILE A 404 2.45 23.02 -14.90
CA ILE A 404 2.06 23.49 -16.24
C ILE A 404 0.56 23.83 -16.26
N ALA A 405 -0.30 22.91 -15.82
CA ALA A 405 -1.74 23.10 -15.87
C ALA A 405 -2.22 24.26 -14.98
N SER A 406 -1.61 24.45 -13.80
CA SER A 406 -1.94 25.57 -12.92
C SER A 406 -1.60 26.93 -13.56
N HIS A 407 -0.51 27.01 -14.34
CA HIS A 407 -0.15 28.22 -15.07
C HIS A 407 -1.04 28.48 -16.30
N MET A 408 -1.46 27.40 -17.01
CA MET A 408 -2.26 27.52 -18.23
C MET A 408 -3.74 27.84 -17.97
N ILE A 409 -4.37 27.12 -17.03
CA ILE A 409 -5.81 27.16 -16.76
C ILE A 409 -6.16 27.39 -15.28
N GLY A 410 -5.16 27.83 -14.49
CA GLY A 410 -5.36 28.25 -13.10
C GLY A 410 -5.94 27.15 -12.20
N TYR A 411 -6.97 27.49 -11.44
CA TYR A 411 -7.64 26.60 -10.50
C TYR A 411 -8.06 25.25 -11.11
N TYR A 412 -8.69 25.27 -12.29
CA TYR A 412 -9.11 24.05 -12.98
C TYR A 412 -7.92 23.17 -13.38
N GLY A 413 -6.77 23.76 -13.66
CA GLY A 413 -5.53 23.04 -13.92
C GLY A 413 -5.05 22.24 -12.72
N VAL A 414 -5.12 22.83 -11.53
CA VAL A 414 -4.79 22.11 -10.29
C VAL A 414 -5.73 20.92 -10.09
N LEU A 415 -7.03 21.08 -10.33
CA LEU A 415 -8.02 20.02 -10.17
C LEU A 415 -7.87 18.87 -11.17
N ALA A 416 -7.54 19.20 -12.42
CA ALA A 416 -7.38 18.23 -13.50
C ALA A 416 -6.01 17.50 -13.47
N ALA A 417 -5.04 18.04 -12.75
CA ALA A 417 -3.65 17.57 -12.78
C ALA A 417 -3.52 16.08 -12.48
N GLN A 418 -4.28 15.55 -11.50
CA GLN A 418 -4.23 14.13 -11.16
C GLN A 418 -4.76 13.24 -12.29
N ALA A 419 -5.90 13.60 -12.88
CA ALA A 419 -6.49 12.83 -13.98
C ALA A 419 -5.61 12.83 -15.24
N VAL A 420 -4.98 13.97 -15.55
CA VAL A 420 -4.03 14.09 -16.67
C VAL A 420 -2.77 13.27 -16.40
N SER A 421 -2.24 13.32 -15.18
CA SER A 421 -1.08 12.53 -14.77
C SER A 421 -1.37 11.03 -14.84
N ASP A 422 -2.54 10.59 -14.36
CA ASP A 422 -2.97 9.20 -14.44
C ASP A 422 -3.09 8.74 -15.90
N PHE A 423 -3.64 9.56 -16.78
CA PHE A 423 -3.71 9.27 -18.23
C PHE A 423 -2.32 9.13 -18.87
N MET A 424 -1.42 10.10 -18.64
CA MET A 424 -0.06 10.06 -19.18
C MET A 424 0.70 8.83 -18.67
N THR A 425 0.57 8.53 -17.37
CA THR A 425 1.21 7.35 -16.78
C THR A 425 0.60 6.05 -17.30
N ALA A 426 -0.71 6.01 -17.59
CA ALA A 426 -1.34 4.85 -18.20
C ALA A 426 -0.85 4.60 -19.65
N LEU A 427 -0.61 5.65 -20.42
CA LEU A 427 0.04 5.52 -21.74
C LEU A 427 1.46 4.96 -21.61
N MET A 428 2.25 5.51 -20.67
CA MET A 428 3.58 4.99 -20.37
C MET A 428 3.53 3.52 -19.94
N ALA A 429 2.57 3.14 -19.08
CA ALA A 429 2.35 1.78 -18.64
C ALA A 429 2.08 0.83 -19.82
N ALA A 430 1.23 1.23 -20.76
CA ALA A 430 0.94 0.44 -21.97
C ALA A 430 2.16 0.24 -22.86
N ILE A 431 2.99 1.28 -23.03
CA ILE A 431 4.25 1.20 -23.81
C ILE A 431 5.24 0.27 -23.11
N LEU A 432 5.46 0.44 -21.81
CA LEU A 432 6.37 -0.41 -21.03
C LEU A 432 5.91 -1.87 -21.01
N LEU A 433 4.61 -2.11 -20.85
CA LEU A 433 4.04 -3.46 -20.87
C LEU A 433 4.32 -4.18 -22.20
N LYS A 434 4.18 -3.45 -23.30
CA LYS A 434 4.50 -3.99 -24.64
C LYS A 434 5.98 -4.30 -24.78
N HIS A 435 6.87 -3.42 -24.33
CA HIS A 435 8.31 -3.58 -24.52
C HIS A 435 8.95 -4.55 -23.53
N GLU A 436 8.61 -4.51 -22.26
CA GLU A 436 9.30 -5.28 -21.23
C GLU A 436 8.69 -6.67 -20.99
N LEU A 437 7.37 -6.83 -21.20
CA LEU A 437 6.70 -8.09 -20.92
C LEU A 437 6.32 -8.85 -22.21
N TRP A 438 5.63 -8.20 -23.15
CA TRP A 438 5.14 -8.88 -24.34
C TRP A 438 6.22 -9.25 -25.33
N SER A 439 7.27 -8.41 -25.51
CA SER A 439 8.42 -8.75 -26.37
C SER A 439 9.12 -10.01 -25.84
N GLU A 440 9.42 -10.07 -24.55
CA GLU A 440 10.07 -11.24 -23.95
C GLU A 440 9.21 -12.51 -24.08
N LEU A 441 7.89 -12.38 -23.88
CA LEU A 441 6.97 -13.50 -24.07
C LEU A 441 6.84 -13.96 -25.54
N THR A 442 7.18 -13.12 -26.51
CA THR A 442 7.18 -13.48 -27.96
C THR A 442 8.52 -14.07 -28.41
N ASP A 443 9.65 -13.55 -27.91
CA ASP A 443 10.99 -14.02 -28.31
C ASP A 443 11.28 -15.45 -27.85
N ILE A 444 10.75 -15.86 -26.68
CA ILE A 444 10.86 -17.24 -26.23
C ILE A 444 10.15 -18.22 -27.20
N LYS A 445 9.06 -17.79 -27.85
CA LYS A 445 8.36 -18.62 -28.87
C LYS A 445 9.21 -18.89 -30.10
N ARG A 446 9.98 -17.88 -30.48
CA ARG A 446 10.86 -17.95 -31.66
C ARG A 446 12.04 -18.90 -31.44
N ASN A 447 12.52 -19.04 -30.21
CA ASN A 447 13.60 -19.95 -29.86
C ASN A 447 13.13 -21.38 -29.58
N GLU A 448 11.86 -21.59 -29.16
CA GLU A 448 11.27 -22.94 -28.98
C GLU A 448 10.81 -23.55 -30.31
N GLU A 449 10.48 -22.74 -31.32
CA GLU A 449 10.13 -23.20 -32.66
C GLU A 449 11.39 -23.40 -33.57
N ALA A 450 12.57 -22.96 -33.12
CA ALA A 450 13.85 -23.06 -33.81
C ALA A 450 14.74 -24.25 -33.33
N VAL A 451 14.27 -25.02 -32.33
CA VAL A 451 14.88 -26.27 -31.82
C VAL A 451 13.97 -27.45 -32.13
#